data_0ca618e730a0dab850f840f0c87c9223
#
_entry.id   0ca618e730a0dab850f840f0c87c9223
#
_cell.length_a   1.000
_cell.length_b   1.000
_cell.length_c   1.000
_cell.angle_alpha   90.00
_cell.angle_beta   90.00
_cell.angle_gamma   90.00
#
_symmetry.space_group_name_H-M   'P 1'
#
loop_
_entity.id
_entity.type
_entity.pdbx_description
1 polymer ?
#
loop_
_entity_poly.entity_id
_entity_poly.type
_entity_poly.pdbx_seq_one_letter_code
_entity_poly.pdbx_strand_id
1 'polypeptide(L)' 'MHMELNNDFTKTMKPIEFLEAVNGLLCSTGTTVEFVQCNVARDPAGADKILFFLAAYLPDAEKIILHTSVARLN' A
#
# COMPACT_ATOMS: atom_id res chain seq x y z
N MET A 1 -9.99 2.23 12.18
CA MET A 1 -10.58 2.50 10.85
C MET A 1 -9.86 1.68 9.80
N HIS A 2 -10.56 1.32 8.74
CA HIS A 2 -10.01 0.52 7.65
C HIS A 2 -10.24 1.24 6.34
N MET A 3 -9.17 1.46 5.57
CA MET A 3 -9.25 2.12 4.29
C MET A 3 -8.79 1.16 3.21
N GLU A 4 -9.66 0.88 2.24
CA GLU A 4 -9.31 0.03 1.11
C GLU A 4 -9.01 0.90 -0.11
N LEU A 5 -7.89 0.65 -0.75
CA LEU A 5 -7.50 1.35 -1.95
C LEU A 5 -7.59 0.38 -3.12
N ASN A 6 -8.53 0.63 -4.00
CA ASN A 6 -8.75 -0.23 -5.16
C ASN A 6 -7.95 0.18 -6.37
N ASN A 7 -7.27 1.31 -6.32
CA ASN A 7 -6.43 1.76 -7.41
C ASN A 7 -5.02 1.23 -7.22
N ASP A 8 -4.41 0.81 -8.32
CA ASP A 8 -3.02 0.40 -8.30
C ASP A 8 -2.16 1.66 -8.31
N PHE A 9 -1.59 2.00 -7.15
CA PHE A 9 -0.81 3.22 -7.02
C PHE A 9 0.41 3.24 -7.93
N THR A 10 0.89 2.07 -8.33
CA THR A 10 2.08 1.99 -9.18
C THR A 10 1.80 2.42 -10.61
N LYS A 11 0.53 2.52 -10.97
CA LYS A 11 0.14 2.93 -12.32
C LYS A 11 -0.18 4.41 -12.41
N THR A 12 -0.09 5.15 -11.32
CA THR A 12 -0.28 6.59 -11.39
C THR A 12 1.00 7.24 -11.89
N MET A 13 0.90 8.43 -12.42
CA MET A 13 2.07 9.16 -12.88
C MET A 13 2.91 9.69 -11.73
N LYS A 14 2.31 9.87 -10.57
CA LYS A 14 3.00 10.44 -9.40
C LYS A 14 2.65 9.63 -8.16
N PRO A 15 3.21 8.43 -8.04
CA PRO A 15 2.84 7.55 -6.94
C PRO A 15 3.16 8.12 -5.57
N ILE A 16 4.25 8.86 -5.44
CA ILE A 16 4.60 9.45 -4.15
C ILE A 16 3.57 10.49 -3.74
N GLU A 17 3.16 11.34 -4.68
CA GLU A 17 2.13 12.33 -4.36
C GLU A 17 0.81 11.68 -3.99
N PHE A 18 0.47 10.59 -4.68
CA PHE A 18 -0.73 9.84 -4.35
C PHE A 18 -0.66 9.32 -2.91
N LEU A 19 0.48 8.74 -2.53
CA LEU A 19 0.62 8.20 -1.19
C LEU A 19 0.62 9.29 -0.13
N GLU A 20 1.21 10.44 -0.43
CA GLU A 20 1.18 11.57 0.50
C GLU A 20 -0.25 12.06 0.72
N ALA A 21 -1.03 12.10 -0.36
CA ALA A 21 -2.43 12.50 -0.23
C ALA A 21 -3.22 11.49 0.60
N VAL A 22 -2.95 10.20 0.40
CA VAL A 22 -3.59 9.17 1.21
C VAL A 22 -3.23 9.33 2.67
N ASN A 23 -1.95 9.55 2.95
CA ASN A 23 -1.53 9.72 4.34
C ASN A 23 -2.22 10.92 4.99
N GLY A 24 -2.46 11.96 4.22
CA GLY A 24 -3.18 13.14 4.72
C GLY A 24 -4.61 12.87 5.12
N LEU A 25 -5.19 11.79 4.62
CA LEU A 25 -6.55 11.39 4.96
C LEU A 25 -6.62 10.48 6.17
N LEU A 26 -5.47 9.99 6.65
CA LEU A 26 -5.46 9.05 7.76
C LEU A 26 -5.68 9.79 9.06
N CYS A 27 -6.46 9.19 9.93
CA CYS A 27 -6.60 9.71 11.28
C CYS A 27 -5.34 9.35 12.06
N SER A 28 -5.07 10.11 13.10
CA SER A 28 -3.87 9.89 13.89
C SER A 28 -3.89 8.58 14.65
N THR A 29 -4.98 7.84 14.63
CA THR A 29 -5.08 6.62 15.42
C THR A 29 -5.67 5.48 14.61
N GLY A 30 -4.91 4.40 14.53
CA GLY A 30 -5.46 3.10 14.22
C GLY A 30 -6.05 2.89 12.85
N THR A 31 -5.51 3.51 11.81
CA THR A 31 -6.03 3.25 10.46
C THR A 31 -5.25 2.15 9.79
N THR A 32 -5.96 1.14 9.31
CA THR A 32 -5.38 0.09 8.47
C THR A 32 -5.61 0.47 7.03
N VAL A 33 -4.54 0.45 6.22
CA VAL A 33 -4.61 0.76 4.79
C VAL A 33 -4.37 -0.51 4.02
N GLU A 34 -5.33 -0.88 3.18
CA GLU A 34 -5.25 -2.11 2.41
C GLU A 34 -5.17 -1.77 0.92
N PHE A 35 -4.13 -2.29 0.26
CA PHE A 35 -3.95 -2.09 -1.18
C PHE A 35 -4.44 -3.33 -1.91
N VAL A 36 -5.64 -3.25 -2.44
CA VAL A 36 -6.32 -4.41 -3.01
C VAL A 36 -5.80 -4.74 -4.41
N GLN A 37 -5.39 -3.72 -5.17
CA GLN A 37 -5.07 -3.87 -6.59
C GLN A 37 -3.61 -3.62 -6.92
N CYS A 38 -2.69 -4.02 -6.06
CA CYS A 38 -1.28 -3.81 -6.33
C CYS A 38 -0.68 -5.09 -6.91
N ASN A 39 -0.17 -5.00 -8.13
CA ASN A 39 0.32 -6.17 -8.85
C ASN A 39 1.83 -6.19 -9.03
N VAL A 40 2.56 -5.30 -8.36
CA VAL A 40 4.00 -5.22 -8.59
C VAL A 40 4.80 -6.22 -7.77
N ALA A 41 4.24 -6.69 -6.67
CA ALA A 41 4.94 -7.64 -5.81
C ALA A 41 4.70 -9.04 -6.32
N ARG A 42 5.70 -9.61 -6.97
CA ARG A 42 5.57 -10.93 -7.58
C ARG A 42 6.27 -12.02 -6.78
N ASP A 43 7.04 -11.64 -5.79
CA ASP A 43 7.70 -12.60 -4.92
C ASP A 43 7.83 -12.00 -3.53
N PRO A 44 8.18 -12.82 -2.52
CA PRO A 44 8.25 -12.32 -1.15
C PRO A 44 9.24 -11.18 -0.97
N ALA A 45 10.37 -11.22 -1.65
CA ALA A 45 11.37 -10.15 -1.52
C ALA A 45 10.82 -8.85 -2.10
N GLY A 46 10.14 -8.93 -3.23
CA GLY A 46 9.52 -7.76 -3.83
C GLY A 46 8.43 -7.19 -2.95
N ALA A 47 7.64 -8.06 -2.33
CA ALA A 47 6.60 -7.62 -1.43
C ALA A 47 7.18 -6.86 -0.24
N ASP A 48 8.28 -7.36 0.33
CA ASP A 48 8.91 -6.70 1.46
C ASP A 48 9.41 -5.31 1.08
N LYS A 49 10.00 -5.17 -0.10
CA LYS A 49 10.48 -3.87 -0.56
C LYS A 49 9.35 -2.88 -0.73
N ILE A 50 8.24 -3.34 -1.29
CA ILE A 50 7.08 -2.47 -1.48
C ILE A 50 6.48 -2.07 -0.14
N LEU A 51 6.38 -3.00 0.79
CA LEU A 51 5.86 -2.69 2.12
C LEU A 51 6.74 -1.67 2.82
N PHE A 52 8.05 -1.81 2.69
CA PHE A 52 8.97 -0.86 3.28
C PHE A 52 8.79 0.53 2.69
N PHE A 53 8.64 0.59 1.36
CA PHE A 53 8.39 1.85 0.67
C PHE A 53 7.08 2.48 1.13
N LEU A 54 6.02 1.68 1.21
CA LEU A 54 4.71 2.18 1.65
C LEU A 54 4.77 2.69 3.08
N ALA A 55 5.49 1.98 3.95
CA ALA A 55 5.60 2.41 5.34
C ALA A 55 6.29 3.77 5.43
N ALA A 56 7.26 4.03 4.54
CA ALA A 56 7.97 5.29 4.54
C ALA A 56 7.06 6.46 4.16
N TYR A 57 6.11 6.23 3.27
CA TYR A 57 5.23 7.29 2.79
C TYR A 57 3.87 7.32 3.48
N LEU A 58 3.58 6.34 4.32
CA LEU A 58 2.34 6.29 5.09
C LEU A 58 2.65 6.14 6.58
N PRO A 59 3.38 7.11 7.15
CA PRO A 59 3.80 6.97 8.54
C PRO A 59 2.63 6.98 9.53
N ASP A 60 1.47 7.51 9.12
CA ASP A 60 0.33 7.57 10.01
C ASP A 60 -0.57 6.34 9.92
N ALA A 61 -0.23 5.38 9.09
CA ALA A 61 -0.98 4.14 9.01
C ALA A 61 -0.55 3.23 10.15
N GLU A 62 -1.50 2.65 10.85
CA GLU A 62 -1.20 1.69 11.88
C GLU A 62 -0.77 0.36 11.28
N LYS A 63 -1.42 -0.02 10.17
CA LYS A 63 -1.15 -1.29 9.53
C LYS A 63 -1.32 -1.14 8.04
N ILE A 64 -0.46 -1.78 7.28
CA ILE A 64 -0.54 -1.78 5.83
C ILE A 64 -0.69 -3.22 5.36
N ILE A 65 -1.70 -3.48 4.54
CA ILE A 65 -1.95 -4.80 3.97
C ILE A 65 -1.72 -4.69 2.47
N LEU A 66 -0.88 -5.56 1.96
CA LEU A 66 -0.55 -5.61 0.55
C LEU A 66 -0.88 -6.98 -0.01
N HIS A 67 -1.69 -7.01 -1.06
CA HIS A 67 -2.00 -8.25 -1.74
C HIS A 67 -1.03 -8.39 -2.90
N THR A 68 -0.45 -9.57 -3.04
CA THR A 68 0.53 -9.82 -4.09
C THR A 68 0.02 -10.87 -5.03
N SER A 69 0.53 -10.85 -6.26
CA SER A 69 0.15 -11.85 -7.23
C SER A 69 0.78 -13.21 -6.95
N VAL A 70 1.76 -13.26 -6.07
CA VAL A 70 2.40 -14.52 -5.70
C VAL A 70 1.41 -15.51 -5.13
N ALA A 71 0.44 -15.01 -4.38
CA ALA A 71 -0.54 -15.87 -3.73
C ALA A 71 -1.39 -16.65 -4.71
N ARG A 72 -1.32 -16.31 -5.97
CA ARG A 72 -2.17 -16.93 -6.98
C ARG A 72 -1.47 -18.00 -7.76
N LEU A 73 -0.23 -18.22 -7.49
CA LEU A 73 0.56 -19.19 -8.23
C LEU A 73 0.34 -20.58 -7.69
N ASN A 74 -0.61 -21.23 -8.24
CA ASN A 74 -0.86 -22.61 -7.86
C ASN A 74 -1.74 -23.26 -8.82
#